data_b273e42cd557b97b401a63f52e7a8dc0
#
_entry.id   b273e42cd557b97b401a63f52e7a8dc0
#
_cell.length_a   1.000
_cell.length_b   1.000
_cell.length_c   1.000
_cell.angle_alpha   90.00
_cell.angle_beta   90.00
_cell.angle_gamma   90.00
#
_symmetry.space_group_name_H-M   'P 1'
#
loop_
_entity.id
_entity.type
_entity.pdbx_description
1 polymer ?
#
loop_
_entity_poly.entity_id
_entity_poly.type
_entity_poly.pdbx_seq_one_letter_code
_entity_poly.pdbx_strand_id
1 'polypeptide(L)'
;MSRIFMMIVVLLLVLSTGCIYTNKVTDDIPPNFRDGVKAFVANRTGGKLSEKDRSIMAMAAMDLEKAMPEPGLKVGMSAPDFQLSNAFGEKVKLSKRLVDWPVVLAFYRGAWCPFCNIELNALQSSLPYFKKYNATLIAVTPQKPDKSKEQLEKAEYTFEVLSDLDDSVMKSYNLYFEVPQEVHELYKNSFNFDITDYNGKNRFGLPIPGTFVIDQEGIIQAAFAETDYKKRMEPANIIQALKAINDSKDLGKDN
;
A
#
# COMPACT_ATOMS: atom_id res chain seq x y z
N MET A 1 -17.21 -72.68 -39.60
CA MET A 1 -17.12 -72.42 -38.17
C MET A 1 -16.47 -71.07 -37.94
N SER A 2 -17.29 -70.05 -37.84
CA SER A 2 -16.82 -68.67 -37.75
C SER A 2 -16.94 -68.21 -36.29
N ARG A 3 -15.84 -67.84 -35.66
CA ARG A 3 -15.87 -67.24 -34.33
C ARG A 3 -15.85 -65.69 -34.45
N ILE A 4 -16.97 -65.11 -34.14
CA ILE A 4 -17.16 -63.67 -34.03
C ILE A 4 -16.53 -63.20 -32.73
N PHE A 5 -15.49 -62.35 -32.82
CA PHE A 5 -14.86 -61.68 -31.68
C PHE A 5 -15.59 -60.36 -31.44
N MET A 6 -16.34 -60.29 -30.37
CA MET A 6 -17.07 -59.10 -29.93
C MET A 6 -16.13 -58.23 -29.12
N MET A 7 -15.69 -57.15 -29.72
CA MET A 7 -14.83 -56.15 -29.07
C MET A 7 -15.67 -55.17 -28.29
N ILE A 8 -15.65 -55.29 -26.96
CA ILE A 8 -16.32 -54.36 -26.05
C ILE A 8 -15.41 -53.11 -25.91
N VAL A 9 -15.82 -52.00 -26.51
CA VAL A 9 -15.17 -50.69 -26.28
C VAL A 9 -15.70 -50.12 -24.97
N VAL A 10 -14.90 -50.17 -23.92
CA VAL A 10 -15.18 -49.49 -22.65
C VAL A 10 -14.82 -48.00 -22.82
N LEU A 11 -15.82 -47.14 -22.94
CA LEU A 11 -15.67 -45.70 -22.97
C LEU A 11 -15.43 -45.19 -21.52
N LEU A 12 -14.15 -44.98 -21.15
CA LEU A 12 -13.82 -44.33 -19.88
C LEU A 12 -14.14 -42.82 -19.98
N LEU A 13 -15.29 -42.42 -19.43
CA LEU A 13 -15.63 -41.04 -19.14
C LEU A 13 -14.73 -40.56 -17.99
N VAL A 14 -13.63 -39.86 -18.31
CA VAL A 14 -12.85 -39.09 -17.33
C VAL A 14 -13.68 -37.85 -16.96
N LEU A 15 -14.42 -37.93 -15.86
CA LEU A 15 -14.99 -36.76 -15.20
C LEU A 15 -13.85 -35.96 -14.58
N SER A 16 -13.37 -34.96 -15.30
CA SER A 16 -12.50 -33.93 -14.72
C SER A 16 -13.34 -33.10 -13.73
N THR A 17 -13.32 -33.48 -12.46
CA THR A 17 -13.75 -32.61 -11.38
C THR A 17 -12.77 -31.45 -11.30
N GLY A 18 -13.03 -30.40 -12.11
CA GLY A 18 -12.39 -29.10 -11.94
C GLY A 18 -12.74 -28.59 -10.55
N CYS A 19 -11.79 -28.62 -9.64
CA CYS A 19 -11.88 -27.96 -8.36
C CYS A 19 -11.97 -26.47 -8.64
N ILE A 20 -13.20 -25.95 -8.77
CA ILE A 20 -13.44 -24.50 -8.78
C ILE A 20 -13.12 -24.05 -7.36
N TYR A 21 -11.92 -23.52 -7.15
CA TYR A 21 -11.58 -22.74 -5.95
C TYR A 21 -12.46 -21.49 -5.98
N THR A 22 -13.69 -21.60 -5.52
CA THR A 22 -14.45 -20.43 -5.10
C THR A 22 -13.79 -19.94 -3.82
N ASN A 23 -12.90 -18.95 -3.94
CA ASN A 23 -12.51 -18.13 -2.81
C ASN A 23 -13.78 -17.45 -2.29
N LYS A 24 -14.51 -18.16 -1.43
CA LYS A 24 -15.55 -17.56 -0.62
C LYS A 24 -14.83 -16.60 0.30
N VAL A 25 -14.83 -15.29 -0.05
CA VAL A 25 -14.51 -14.25 0.90
C VAL A 25 -15.55 -14.41 1.99
N THR A 26 -15.20 -15.11 3.05
CA THR A 26 -15.98 -15.17 4.27
C THR A 26 -16.10 -13.74 4.78
N ASP A 27 -17.19 -13.39 5.46
CA ASP A 27 -17.36 -12.08 6.13
C ASP A 27 -16.40 -11.94 7.32
N ASP A 28 -15.27 -12.64 7.26
CA ASP A 28 -14.20 -12.65 8.22
C ASP A 28 -13.53 -11.28 8.28
N ILE A 29 -13.14 -10.93 9.47
CA ILE A 29 -12.47 -9.68 9.85
C ILE A 29 -11.33 -9.39 8.86
N PRO A 30 -11.32 -8.21 8.22
CA PRO A 30 -10.25 -7.86 7.29
C PRO A 30 -8.89 -7.88 8.00
N PRO A 31 -7.79 -8.15 7.26
CA PRO A 31 -6.46 -8.13 7.83
C PRO A 31 -6.21 -6.82 8.59
N ASN A 32 -5.62 -6.93 9.77
CA ASN A 32 -5.48 -5.82 10.70
C ASN A 32 -4.00 -5.41 10.77
N PHE A 33 -3.70 -4.15 10.43
CA PHE A 33 -2.36 -3.59 10.53
C PHE A 33 -1.80 -3.68 11.97
N ARG A 34 -2.64 -3.35 12.96
CA ARG A 34 -2.25 -3.37 14.39
C ARG A 34 -1.74 -4.72 14.87
N ASP A 35 -2.33 -5.81 14.40
CA ASP A 35 -1.92 -7.15 14.81
C ASP A 35 -0.57 -7.53 14.16
N GLY A 36 -0.34 -7.10 12.92
CA GLY A 36 0.97 -7.19 12.28
C GLY A 36 2.05 -6.44 13.07
N VAL A 37 1.75 -5.24 13.55
CA VAL A 37 2.68 -4.46 14.40
C VAL A 37 2.93 -5.16 15.74
N LYS A 38 1.89 -5.69 16.41
CA LYS A 38 2.05 -6.46 17.66
C LYS A 38 2.96 -7.68 17.45
N ALA A 39 2.72 -8.44 16.38
CA ALA A 39 3.54 -9.60 16.04
C ALA A 39 5.00 -9.20 15.74
N PHE A 40 5.23 -8.13 15.00
CA PHE A 40 6.57 -7.60 14.73
C PHE A 40 7.30 -7.20 16.02
N VAL A 41 6.63 -6.46 16.92
CA VAL A 41 7.22 -6.02 18.18
C VAL A 41 7.54 -7.21 19.10
N ALA A 42 6.62 -8.19 19.19
CA ALA A 42 6.80 -9.39 20.01
C ALA A 42 7.98 -10.27 19.54
N ASN A 43 8.21 -10.32 18.21
CA ASN A 43 9.26 -11.14 17.61
C ASN A 43 10.57 -10.39 17.33
N ARG A 44 10.67 -9.14 17.78
CA ARG A 44 11.86 -8.31 17.52
C ARG A 44 13.05 -8.79 18.34
N THR A 45 14.05 -9.37 17.67
CA THR A 45 15.31 -9.86 18.26
C THR A 45 16.45 -8.83 18.20
N GLY A 46 16.21 -7.64 17.61
CA GLY A 46 17.24 -6.60 17.44
C GLY A 46 17.69 -5.99 18.75
N GLY A 47 18.97 -5.60 18.83
CA GLY A 47 19.55 -4.90 19.98
C GLY A 47 18.80 -3.61 20.33
N LYS A 48 18.88 -3.19 21.58
CA LYS A 48 18.34 -1.89 22.00
C LYS A 48 19.18 -0.78 21.38
N LEU A 49 18.52 0.20 20.75
CA LEU A 49 19.17 1.45 20.36
C LEU A 49 19.87 2.07 21.56
N SER A 50 21.02 2.71 21.33
CA SER A 50 21.68 3.49 22.35
C SER A 50 20.74 4.60 22.88
N GLU A 51 21.01 5.12 24.06
CA GLU A 51 20.24 6.25 24.59
C GLU A 51 20.36 7.48 23.70
N LYS A 52 21.57 7.73 23.16
CA LYS A 52 21.82 8.79 22.17
C LYS A 52 20.95 8.63 20.93
N ASP A 53 20.90 7.43 20.35
CA ASP A 53 20.12 7.19 19.14
C ASP A 53 18.62 7.34 19.37
N ARG A 54 18.13 6.90 20.53
CA ARG A 54 16.73 7.12 20.94
C ARG A 54 16.41 8.61 21.07
N SER A 55 17.33 9.39 21.66
CA SER A 55 17.16 10.84 21.79
C SER A 55 17.10 11.53 20.43
N ILE A 56 18.01 11.20 19.50
CA ILE A 56 18.00 11.74 18.14
C ILE A 56 16.66 11.45 17.45
N MET A 57 16.19 10.20 17.50
CA MET A 57 14.90 9.81 16.90
C MET A 57 13.70 10.50 17.54
N ALA A 58 13.74 10.69 18.87
CA ALA A 58 12.66 11.37 19.58
C ALA A 58 12.61 12.86 19.25
N MET A 59 13.75 13.53 19.22
CA MET A 59 13.85 14.94 18.85
C MET A 59 13.36 15.17 17.41
N ALA A 60 13.85 14.38 16.46
CA ALA A 60 13.42 14.47 15.07
C ALA A 60 11.91 14.22 14.89
N ALA A 61 11.32 13.32 15.67
CA ALA A 61 9.88 13.08 15.65
C ALA A 61 9.09 14.28 16.20
N MET A 62 9.55 14.90 17.29
CA MET A 62 8.92 16.11 17.85
C MET A 62 9.03 17.31 16.92
N ASP A 63 10.19 17.50 16.28
CA ASP A 63 10.40 18.58 15.30
C ASP A 63 9.51 18.39 14.07
N LEU A 64 9.36 17.17 13.58
CA LEU A 64 8.46 16.86 12.48
C LEU A 64 7.00 17.12 12.85
N GLU A 65 6.55 16.70 14.03
CA GLU A 65 5.19 16.95 14.53
C GLU A 65 4.90 18.46 14.64
N LYS A 66 5.87 19.24 15.13
CA LYS A 66 5.77 20.69 15.21
C LYS A 66 5.76 21.36 13.83
N ALA A 67 6.55 20.86 12.87
CA ALA A 67 6.62 21.40 11.52
C ALA A 67 5.39 21.04 10.67
N MET A 68 4.79 19.88 10.92
CA MET A 68 3.64 19.37 10.18
C MET A 68 2.55 18.87 11.15
N PRO A 69 1.85 19.78 11.86
CA PRO A 69 0.84 19.41 12.86
C PRO A 69 -0.40 18.74 12.23
N GLU A 70 -0.68 19.04 10.97
CA GLU A 70 -1.80 18.50 10.22
C GLU A 70 -1.33 17.98 8.85
N PRO A 71 -0.60 16.85 8.80
CA PRO A 71 -0.14 16.29 7.53
C PRO A 71 -1.30 15.71 6.72
N GLY A 72 -1.07 15.62 5.42
CA GLY A 72 -2.01 15.05 4.47
C GLY A 72 -3.19 15.96 4.13
N LEU A 73 -3.82 15.65 3.01
CA LEU A 73 -5.07 16.27 2.59
C LEU A 73 -6.24 15.72 3.42
N LYS A 74 -7.34 16.46 3.42
CA LYS A 74 -8.52 16.15 4.26
C LYS A 74 -9.67 15.62 3.41
N VAL A 75 -10.58 14.92 4.07
CA VAL A 75 -11.85 14.46 3.47
C VAL A 75 -12.60 15.65 2.87
N GLY A 76 -13.17 15.46 1.69
CA GLY A 76 -13.88 16.48 0.90
C GLY A 76 -12.98 17.31 -0.02
N MET A 77 -11.64 17.23 0.12
CA MET A 77 -10.73 17.89 -0.82
C MET A 77 -10.61 17.10 -2.12
N SER A 78 -10.33 17.81 -3.23
CA SER A 78 -9.94 17.19 -4.49
C SER A 78 -8.54 16.62 -4.38
N ALA A 79 -8.36 15.36 -4.81
CA ALA A 79 -7.07 14.71 -4.89
C ALA A 79 -6.27 15.31 -6.06
N PRO A 80 -5.05 15.82 -5.83
CA PRO A 80 -4.18 16.28 -6.90
C PRO A 80 -3.91 15.16 -7.91
N ASP A 81 -4.14 15.45 -9.21
CA ASP A 81 -3.82 14.50 -10.28
C ASP A 81 -2.31 14.40 -10.47
N PHE A 82 -1.86 13.22 -10.84
CA PHE A 82 -0.45 12.97 -11.12
C PHE A 82 -0.26 11.90 -12.20
N GLN A 83 0.94 11.85 -12.76
CA GLN A 83 1.39 10.76 -13.61
C GLN A 83 2.79 10.33 -13.19
N LEU A 84 2.92 9.12 -12.68
CA LEU A 84 4.18 8.51 -12.25
C LEU A 84 4.48 7.24 -13.03
N SER A 85 5.73 6.78 -12.98
CA SER A 85 6.11 5.47 -13.51
C SER A 85 5.95 4.40 -12.44
N ASN A 86 5.42 3.24 -12.84
CA ASN A 86 5.44 2.05 -12.00
C ASN A 86 6.82 1.36 -12.01
N ALA A 87 6.94 0.27 -11.27
CA ALA A 87 8.17 -0.53 -11.16
C ALA A 87 8.65 -1.14 -12.49
N PHE A 88 7.80 -1.18 -13.51
CA PHE A 88 8.08 -1.73 -14.84
C PHE A 88 8.27 -0.65 -15.91
N GLY A 89 8.26 0.64 -15.52
CA GLY A 89 8.45 1.79 -16.43
C GLY A 89 7.18 2.28 -17.12
N GLU A 90 6.04 1.67 -16.84
CA GLU A 90 4.75 2.11 -17.41
C GLU A 90 4.26 3.37 -16.69
N LYS A 91 3.65 4.28 -17.46
CA LYS A 91 3.05 5.52 -16.92
C LYS A 91 1.64 5.27 -16.41
N VAL A 92 1.44 5.52 -15.12
CA VAL A 92 0.16 5.45 -14.44
C VAL A 92 -0.31 6.85 -14.08
N LYS A 93 -1.51 7.23 -14.54
CA LYS A 93 -2.13 8.51 -14.23
C LYS A 93 -3.35 8.30 -13.34
N LEU A 94 -3.42 9.05 -12.20
CA LEU A 94 -4.50 8.90 -11.23
C LEU A 94 -5.87 9.16 -11.87
N SER A 95 -6.04 10.27 -12.59
CA SER A 95 -7.33 10.62 -13.22
C SER A 95 -7.81 9.57 -14.22
N LYS A 96 -6.90 8.83 -14.89
CA LYS A 96 -7.29 7.72 -15.77
C LYS A 96 -7.79 6.50 -14.99
N ARG A 97 -7.22 6.22 -13.82
CA ARG A 97 -7.68 5.11 -12.96
C ARG A 97 -9.05 5.41 -12.35
N LEU A 98 -9.29 6.66 -12.00
CA LEU A 98 -10.55 7.11 -11.41
C LEU A 98 -11.74 7.06 -12.39
N VAL A 99 -11.52 7.04 -13.70
CA VAL A 99 -12.61 6.88 -14.69
C VAL A 99 -13.41 5.61 -14.43
N ASP A 100 -12.72 4.53 -14.13
CA ASP A 100 -13.35 3.21 -13.98
C ASP A 100 -13.67 2.87 -12.51
N TRP A 101 -12.76 3.23 -11.56
CA TRP A 101 -12.76 2.71 -10.20
C TRP A 101 -12.36 3.73 -9.16
N PRO A 102 -12.94 3.68 -7.92
CA PRO A 102 -12.34 4.35 -6.76
C PRO A 102 -10.91 3.87 -6.54
N VAL A 103 -10.06 4.76 -6.04
CA VAL A 103 -8.65 4.46 -5.77
C VAL A 103 -8.35 4.53 -4.28
N VAL A 104 -7.75 3.47 -3.75
CA VAL A 104 -7.05 3.49 -2.46
C VAL A 104 -5.61 3.89 -2.75
N LEU A 105 -5.21 5.08 -2.33
CA LEU A 105 -3.88 5.64 -2.56
C LEU A 105 -3.09 5.63 -1.25
N ALA A 106 -1.99 4.86 -1.19
CA ALA A 106 -1.15 4.72 -0.01
C ALA A 106 0.25 5.26 -0.26
N PHE A 107 0.72 6.20 0.58
CA PHE A 107 2.09 6.70 0.56
C PHE A 107 2.92 6.01 1.62
N TYR A 108 4.09 5.50 1.24
CA TYR A 108 4.98 4.80 2.15
C TYR A 108 6.45 5.17 1.94
N ARG A 109 7.26 4.98 2.98
CA ARG A 109 8.64 5.48 3.05
C ARG A 109 9.62 4.69 2.18
N GLY A 110 9.39 3.39 2.00
CA GLY A 110 10.24 2.51 1.21
C GLY A 110 10.26 1.06 1.71
N ALA A 111 10.82 0.17 0.91
CA ALA A 111 10.94 -1.28 1.18
C ALA A 111 11.74 -1.61 2.45
N TRP A 112 12.64 -0.72 2.86
CA TRP A 112 13.45 -0.84 4.07
C TRP A 112 12.68 -0.61 5.38
N CYS A 113 11.48 -0.03 5.31
CA CYS A 113 10.69 0.34 6.49
C CYS A 113 9.78 -0.82 6.92
N PRO A 114 10.00 -1.44 8.09
CA PRO A 114 9.22 -2.62 8.51
C PRO A 114 7.73 -2.31 8.70
N PHE A 115 7.37 -1.13 9.25
CA PHE A 115 5.97 -0.74 9.43
C PHE A 115 5.26 -0.52 8.09
N CYS A 116 6.00 -0.04 7.06
CA CYS A 116 5.46 0.08 5.70
C CYS A 116 5.19 -1.30 5.08
N ASN A 117 6.10 -2.25 5.28
CA ASN A 117 5.89 -3.61 4.79
C ASN A 117 4.71 -4.31 5.49
N ILE A 118 4.51 -4.08 6.80
CA ILE A 118 3.33 -4.58 7.53
C ILE A 118 2.04 -3.99 6.93
N GLU A 119 2.02 -2.68 6.68
CA GLU A 119 0.88 -2.02 6.03
C GLU A 119 0.60 -2.59 4.63
N LEU A 120 1.63 -2.66 3.78
CA LEU A 120 1.48 -3.17 2.42
C LEU A 120 1.01 -4.64 2.39
N ASN A 121 1.48 -5.47 3.33
CA ASN A 121 0.98 -6.85 3.50
C ASN A 121 -0.50 -6.88 3.90
N ALA A 122 -0.92 -6.01 4.82
CA ALA A 122 -2.32 -5.91 5.23
C ALA A 122 -3.20 -5.42 4.05
N LEU A 123 -2.72 -4.45 3.27
CA LEU A 123 -3.40 -3.95 2.08
C LEU A 123 -3.46 -5.01 0.97
N GLN A 124 -2.37 -5.76 0.71
CA GLN A 124 -2.36 -6.89 -0.22
C GLN A 124 -3.42 -7.93 0.15
N SER A 125 -3.47 -8.32 1.42
CA SER A 125 -4.45 -9.27 1.93
C SER A 125 -5.88 -8.73 1.89
N SER A 126 -6.05 -7.41 1.78
CA SER A 126 -7.36 -6.74 1.70
C SER A 126 -7.86 -6.54 0.26
N LEU A 127 -7.06 -6.85 -0.76
CA LEU A 127 -7.46 -6.68 -2.16
C LEU A 127 -8.78 -7.38 -2.54
N PRO A 128 -9.10 -8.59 -2.04
CA PRO A 128 -10.40 -9.23 -2.32
C PRO A 128 -11.59 -8.40 -1.81
N TYR A 129 -11.42 -7.67 -0.70
CA TYR A 129 -12.45 -6.77 -0.17
C TYR A 129 -12.58 -5.50 -1.00
N PHE A 130 -11.44 -4.89 -1.42
CA PHE A 130 -11.45 -3.72 -2.30
C PHE A 130 -12.12 -4.04 -3.63
N LYS A 131 -11.87 -5.23 -4.18
CA LYS A 131 -12.49 -5.70 -5.42
C LYS A 131 -14.02 -5.81 -5.34
N LYS A 132 -14.60 -6.09 -4.17
CA LYS A 132 -16.07 -6.08 -3.98
C LYS A 132 -16.69 -4.72 -4.31
N TYR A 133 -15.94 -3.64 -4.14
CA TYR A 133 -16.35 -2.26 -4.42
C TYR A 133 -15.70 -1.70 -5.68
N ASN A 134 -15.16 -2.57 -6.53
CA ASN A 134 -14.45 -2.20 -7.74
C ASN A 134 -13.31 -1.18 -7.49
N ALA A 135 -12.64 -1.25 -6.35
CA ALA A 135 -11.58 -0.32 -6.01
C ALA A 135 -10.20 -0.86 -6.38
N THR A 136 -9.31 0.04 -6.77
CA THR A 136 -7.91 -0.24 -7.09
C THR A 136 -6.98 0.29 -5.99
N LEU A 137 -5.91 -0.47 -5.66
CA LEU A 137 -4.85 -0.02 -4.76
C LEU A 137 -3.67 0.49 -5.57
N ILE A 138 -3.21 1.70 -5.23
CA ILE A 138 -1.97 2.31 -5.74
C ILE A 138 -1.12 2.71 -4.55
N ALA A 139 0.14 2.27 -4.52
CA ALA A 139 1.12 2.71 -3.53
C ALA A 139 2.13 3.66 -4.18
N VAL A 140 2.51 4.74 -3.48
CA VAL A 140 3.47 5.74 -3.93
C VAL A 140 4.65 5.82 -2.96
N THR A 141 5.85 5.87 -3.50
CA THR A 141 7.10 5.89 -2.72
C THR A 141 8.17 6.73 -3.43
N PRO A 142 9.12 7.36 -2.70
CA PRO A 142 10.25 8.06 -3.32
C PRO A 142 11.33 7.13 -3.87
N GLN A 143 11.24 5.81 -3.63
CA GLN A 143 12.28 4.87 -4.06
C GLN A 143 12.30 4.68 -5.58
N LYS A 144 13.48 4.30 -6.09
CA LYS A 144 13.70 4.02 -7.51
C LYS A 144 12.84 2.82 -7.98
N PRO A 145 12.48 2.77 -9.28
CA PRO A 145 11.68 1.68 -9.84
C PRO A 145 12.28 0.28 -9.65
N ASP A 146 13.62 0.15 -9.73
CA ASP A 146 14.32 -1.12 -9.49
C ASP A 146 14.10 -1.63 -8.06
N LYS A 147 14.12 -0.74 -7.06
CA LYS A 147 13.84 -1.08 -5.66
C LYS A 147 12.37 -1.42 -5.42
N SER A 148 11.47 -0.76 -6.12
CA SER A 148 10.04 -1.12 -6.11
C SER A 148 9.81 -2.49 -6.74
N LYS A 149 10.50 -2.82 -7.85
CA LYS A 149 10.43 -4.12 -8.50
C LYS A 149 10.93 -5.24 -7.59
N GLU A 150 12.12 -5.07 -6.98
CA GLU A 150 12.67 -6.02 -6.00
C GLU A 150 11.66 -6.30 -4.86
N GLN A 151 11.00 -5.25 -4.35
CA GLN A 151 10.01 -5.38 -3.27
C GLN A 151 8.76 -6.14 -3.73
N LEU A 152 8.20 -5.78 -4.90
CA LEU A 152 7.03 -6.44 -5.49
C LEU A 152 7.26 -7.95 -5.67
N GLU A 153 8.40 -8.30 -6.27
CA GLU A 153 8.77 -9.69 -6.53
C GLU A 153 8.98 -10.48 -5.23
N LYS A 154 9.69 -9.91 -4.26
CA LYS A 154 9.98 -10.58 -2.97
C LYS A 154 8.74 -10.77 -2.11
N ALA A 155 7.81 -9.82 -2.12
CA ALA A 155 6.61 -9.83 -1.28
C ALA A 155 5.36 -10.33 -2.02
N GLU A 156 5.49 -10.67 -3.32
CA GLU A 156 4.39 -11.13 -4.18
C GLU A 156 3.21 -10.15 -4.22
N TYR A 157 3.51 -8.83 -4.18
CA TYR A 157 2.48 -7.81 -4.28
C TYR A 157 1.92 -7.73 -5.71
N THR A 158 0.59 -7.62 -5.82
CA THR A 158 -0.13 -7.61 -7.10
C THR A 158 -0.76 -6.25 -7.43
N PHE A 159 -0.50 -5.22 -6.63
CA PHE A 159 -0.96 -3.86 -6.83
C PHE A 159 0.14 -2.97 -7.44
N GLU A 160 -0.27 -1.80 -7.95
CA GLU A 160 0.66 -0.82 -8.53
C GLU A 160 1.53 -0.15 -7.46
N VAL A 161 2.83 -0.11 -7.69
CA VAL A 161 3.79 0.69 -6.92
C VAL A 161 4.44 1.72 -7.84
N LEU A 162 4.27 2.99 -7.51
CA LEU A 162 4.71 4.12 -8.31
C LEU A 162 5.86 4.86 -7.63
N SER A 163 6.82 5.31 -8.44
CA SER A 163 8.02 6.03 -7.98
C SER A 163 7.85 7.54 -8.17
N ASP A 164 7.77 8.29 -7.07
CA ASP A 164 7.77 9.76 -7.04
C ASP A 164 9.21 10.27 -6.95
N LEU A 165 9.89 10.35 -8.10
CA LEU A 165 11.33 10.62 -8.17
C LEU A 165 11.70 12.10 -8.01
N ASP A 166 10.77 13.02 -8.14
CA ASP A 166 10.97 14.46 -7.96
C ASP A 166 10.25 15.03 -6.73
N ASP A 167 9.66 14.15 -5.93
CA ASP A 167 8.94 14.43 -4.69
C ASP A 167 7.68 15.31 -4.89
N SER A 168 7.27 15.54 -6.14
CA SER A 168 6.16 16.46 -6.48
C SER A 168 4.82 15.97 -5.97
N VAL A 169 4.57 14.67 -6.04
CA VAL A 169 3.30 14.08 -5.60
C VAL A 169 3.22 14.05 -4.08
N MET A 170 4.28 13.65 -3.37
CA MET A 170 4.31 13.73 -1.90
C MET A 170 4.10 15.14 -1.39
N LYS A 171 4.65 16.17 -2.09
CA LYS A 171 4.46 17.58 -1.76
C LYS A 171 3.01 18.03 -2.00
N SER A 172 2.41 17.66 -3.13
CA SER A 172 1.02 18.02 -3.47
C SER A 172 -0.01 17.42 -2.52
N TYR A 173 0.30 16.27 -1.92
CA TYR A 173 -0.53 15.63 -0.89
C TYR A 173 -0.21 16.08 0.54
N ASN A 174 0.66 17.09 0.73
CA ASN A 174 1.09 17.60 2.04
C ASN A 174 1.68 16.50 2.94
N LEU A 175 2.52 15.64 2.37
CA LEU A 175 3.15 14.52 3.08
C LEU A 175 4.67 14.61 3.13
N TYR A 176 5.30 15.43 2.28
CA TYR A 176 6.74 15.49 2.13
C TYR A 176 7.43 16.09 3.36
N PHE A 177 8.48 15.43 3.81
CA PHE A 177 9.47 16.00 4.71
C PHE A 177 10.88 15.51 4.33
N GLU A 178 11.89 16.29 4.69
CA GLU A 178 13.29 15.90 4.52
C GLU A 178 13.83 15.28 5.80
N VAL A 179 14.50 14.13 5.67
CA VAL A 179 15.11 13.44 6.81
C VAL A 179 16.33 14.24 7.30
N PRO A 180 16.39 14.66 8.57
CA PRO A 180 17.56 15.35 9.11
C PRO A 180 18.85 14.52 8.97
N GLN A 181 19.96 15.20 8.78
CA GLN A 181 21.25 14.54 8.53
C GLN A 181 21.62 13.56 9.65
N GLU A 182 21.42 13.94 10.92
CA GLU A 182 21.70 13.08 12.06
C GLU A 182 20.86 11.80 12.09
N VAL A 183 19.61 11.86 11.60
CA VAL A 183 18.75 10.69 11.47
C VAL A 183 19.22 9.80 10.31
N HIS A 184 19.66 10.40 9.19
CA HIS A 184 20.23 9.66 8.08
C HIS A 184 21.52 8.93 8.49
N GLU A 185 22.41 9.59 9.21
CA GLU A 185 23.62 8.98 9.75
C GLU A 185 23.30 7.84 10.73
N LEU A 186 22.26 8.02 11.58
CA LEU A 186 21.79 6.98 12.46
C LEU A 186 21.26 5.76 11.67
N TYR A 187 20.53 5.98 10.59
CA TYR A 187 20.07 4.88 9.72
C TYR A 187 21.25 4.08 9.17
N LYS A 188 22.31 4.74 8.75
CA LYS A 188 23.52 4.06 8.23
C LYS A 188 24.26 3.29 9.33
N ASN A 189 24.46 3.92 10.49
CA ASN A 189 25.36 3.39 11.52
C ASN A 189 24.65 2.38 12.45
N SER A 190 23.37 2.61 12.79
CA SER A 190 22.64 1.80 13.77
C SER A 190 21.64 0.83 13.14
N PHE A 191 21.13 1.11 11.94
CA PHE A 191 20.21 0.23 11.23
C PHE A 191 20.82 -0.40 9.97
N ASN A 192 22.05 -0.03 9.62
CA ASN A 192 22.81 -0.58 8.49
C ASN A 192 22.07 -0.45 7.15
N PHE A 193 21.41 0.68 6.90
CA PHE A 193 20.86 1.01 5.58
C PHE A 193 21.03 2.50 5.24
N ASP A 194 21.15 2.79 3.95
CA ASP A 194 21.25 4.14 3.41
C ASP A 194 19.98 4.46 2.59
N ILE A 195 19.28 5.54 2.92
CA ILE A 195 18.10 6.00 2.16
C ILE A 195 18.46 6.22 0.69
N THR A 196 19.69 6.71 0.40
CA THR A 196 20.11 7.02 -0.96
C THR A 196 20.28 5.80 -1.85
N ASP A 197 20.45 4.60 -1.29
CA ASP A 197 20.47 3.35 -2.05
C ASP A 197 19.08 3.06 -2.66
N TYR A 198 18.03 3.48 -1.96
CA TYR A 198 16.63 3.31 -2.38
C TYR A 198 16.14 4.49 -3.22
N ASN A 199 16.30 5.71 -2.74
CA ASN A 199 15.73 6.90 -3.37
C ASN A 199 16.60 7.49 -4.48
N GLY A 200 17.90 7.19 -4.49
CA GLY A 200 18.90 7.78 -5.38
C GLY A 200 19.77 8.84 -4.69
N LYS A 201 20.86 9.16 -5.34
CA LYS A 201 21.90 10.05 -4.78
C LYS A 201 21.34 11.40 -4.37
N ASN A 202 21.69 11.85 -3.16
CA ASN A 202 21.26 13.12 -2.57
C ASN A 202 19.74 13.30 -2.42
N ARG A 203 18.98 12.19 -2.30
CA ARG A 203 17.53 12.24 -2.10
C ARG A 203 17.17 11.72 -0.71
N PHE A 204 16.85 12.64 0.20
CA PHE A 204 16.54 12.38 1.61
C PHE A 204 15.06 12.63 1.94
N GLY A 205 14.27 13.02 0.94
CA GLY A 205 12.83 13.22 1.09
C GLY A 205 12.08 11.92 1.31
N LEU A 206 11.16 11.93 2.27
CA LEU A 206 10.23 10.84 2.56
C LEU A 206 8.81 11.38 2.71
N PRO A 207 7.80 10.56 2.43
CA PRO A 207 6.44 10.91 2.84
C PRO A 207 6.23 10.61 4.33
N ILE A 208 5.49 11.44 5.02
CA ILE A 208 4.66 10.99 6.13
C ILE A 208 3.74 9.91 5.54
N PRO A 209 3.73 8.69 6.09
CA PRO A 209 2.86 7.66 5.55
C PRO A 209 1.40 8.08 5.64
N GLY A 210 0.70 7.98 4.52
CA GLY A 210 -0.69 8.42 4.43
C GLY A 210 -1.50 7.54 3.51
N THR A 211 -2.78 7.38 3.82
CA THR A 211 -3.73 6.61 3.01
C THR A 211 -4.96 7.44 2.72
N PHE A 212 -5.37 7.47 1.46
CA PHE A 212 -6.53 8.20 0.97
C PHE A 212 -7.44 7.26 0.18
N VAL A 213 -8.74 7.34 0.41
CA VAL A 213 -9.76 6.69 -0.42
C VAL A 213 -10.39 7.77 -1.29
N ILE A 214 -10.24 7.65 -2.61
CA ILE A 214 -10.61 8.66 -3.59
C ILE A 214 -11.72 8.09 -4.46
N ASP A 215 -12.83 8.81 -4.60
CA ASP A 215 -13.93 8.42 -5.48
C ASP A 215 -13.63 8.72 -6.97
N GLN A 216 -14.55 8.37 -7.85
CA GLN A 216 -14.39 8.56 -9.30
C GLN A 216 -14.46 10.04 -9.72
N GLU A 217 -15.03 10.90 -8.90
CA GLU A 217 -15.05 12.36 -9.07
C GLU A 217 -13.73 13.02 -8.64
N GLY A 218 -12.79 12.23 -8.08
CA GLY A 218 -11.51 12.68 -7.58
C GLY A 218 -11.57 13.32 -6.20
N ILE A 219 -12.65 13.09 -5.45
CA ILE A 219 -12.82 13.63 -4.10
C ILE A 219 -12.36 12.61 -3.06
N ILE A 220 -11.62 13.07 -2.07
CA ILE A 220 -11.13 12.25 -0.96
C ILE A 220 -12.31 11.95 -0.01
N GLN A 221 -12.69 10.69 0.09
CA GLN A 221 -13.79 10.21 0.94
C GLN A 221 -13.30 9.69 2.30
N ALA A 222 -12.04 9.25 2.39
CA ALA A 222 -11.37 8.97 3.66
C ALA A 222 -9.90 9.33 3.56
N ALA A 223 -9.32 9.82 4.65
CA ALA A 223 -7.93 10.24 4.73
C ALA A 223 -7.33 9.88 6.09
N PHE A 224 -6.08 9.47 6.08
CA PHE A 224 -5.27 9.26 7.28
C PHE A 224 -3.83 9.60 6.99
N ALA A 225 -3.24 10.49 7.78
CA ALA A 225 -1.80 10.75 7.79
C ALA A 225 -1.42 11.25 9.19
N GLU A 226 -0.39 10.66 9.79
CA GLU A 226 0.17 11.10 11.07
C GLU A 226 1.69 11.03 11.05
N THR A 227 2.35 11.98 11.72
CA THR A 227 3.82 12.04 11.82
C THR A 227 4.41 10.85 12.55
N ASP A 228 3.67 10.21 13.46
CA ASP A 228 4.06 8.90 13.99
C ASP A 228 3.94 7.82 12.90
N TYR A 229 5.06 7.58 12.23
CA TYR A 229 5.17 6.62 11.13
C TYR A 229 4.77 5.17 11.47
N LYS A 230 4.46 4.87 12.72
CA LYS A 230 3.97 3.56 13.18
C LYS A 230 2.46 3.44 13.15
N LYS A 231 1.74 4.54 12.91
CA LYS A 231 0.28 4.56 12.80
C LYS A 231 -0.15 4.51 11.33
N ARG A 232 -1.26 3.85 11.06
CA ARG A 232 -1.84 3.67 9.73
C ARG A 232 -3.37 3.63 9.79
N MET A 233 -3.99 3.90 8.64
CA MET A 233 -5.39 3.58 8.43
C MET A 233 -5.58 2.07 8.44
N GLU A 234 -6.48 1.57 9.29
CA GLU A 234 -6.81 0.14 9.28
C GLU A 234 -7.58 -0.23 8.00
N PRO A 235 -7.33 -1.39 7.40
CA PRO A 235 -8.06 -1.85 6.23
C PRO A 235 -9.58 -1.84 6.39
N ALA A 236 -10.09 -2.08 7.59
CA ALA A 236 -11.52 -2.01 7.88
C ALA A 236 -12.10 -0.61 7.61
N ASN A 237 -11.37 0.47 7.94
CA ASN A 237 -11.80 1.84 7.69
C ASN A 237 -11.79 2.16 6.17
N ILE A 238 -10.81 1.63 5.43
CA ILE A 238 -10.77 1.74 3.96
C ILE A 238 -11.99 1.07 3.35
N ILE A 239 -12.30 -0.16 3.76
CA ILE A 239 -13.46 -0.93 3.29
C ILE A 239 -14.76 -0.21 3.60
N GLN A 240 -14.89 0.37 4.80
CA GLN A 240 -16.06 1.16 5.19
C GLN A 240 -16.25 2.39 4.27
N ALA A 241 -15.17 3.11 3.94
CA ALA A 241 -15.23 4.24 3.02
C ALA A 241 -15.61 3.80 1.60
N LEU A 242 -15.04 2.70 1.10
CA LEU A 242 -15.39 2.14 -0.21
C LEU A 242 -16.87 1.70 -0.26
N LYS A 243 -17.38 1.11 0.82
CA LYS A 243 -18.79 0.77 0.93
C LYS A 243 -19.67 2.02 0.85
N ALA A 244 -19.34 3.09 1.57
CA ALA A 244 -20.09 4.33 1.54
C ALA A 244 -20.12 4.97 0.14
N ILE A 245 -19.02 4.93 -0.61
CA ILE A 245 -18.95 5.37 -2.00
C ILE A 245 -19.92 4.55 -2.88
N ASN A 246 -19.93 3.23 -2.71
CA ASN A 246 -20.81 2.35 -3.49
C ASN A 246 -22.29 2.60 -3.17
N ASP A 247 -22.64 2.67 -1.89
CA ASP A 247 -24.03 2.88 -1.43
C ASP A 247 -24.58 4.24 -1.94
N SER A 248 -23.76 5.30 -1.98
CA SER A 248 -24.18 6.61 -2.50
C SER A 248 -24.50 6.59 -4.01
N LYS A 249 -23.78 5.77 -4.79
CA LYS A 249 -24.05 5.61 -6.24
C LYS A 249 -25.33 4.85 -6.53
N ASP A 250 -25.66 3.87 -5.72
CA ASP A 250 -26.88 3.09 -5.90
C ASP A 250 -28.13 3.96 -5.59
N LEU A 251 -28.06 4.84 -4.59
CA LEU A 251 -29.11 5.82 -4.30
C LEU A 251 -29.30 6.89 -5.41
N GLY A 252 -28.25 7.22 -6.17
CA GLY A 252 -28.32 8.16 -7.27
C GLY A 252 -28.87 7.59 -8.58
N LYS A 253 -28.99 6.27 -8.70
CA LYS A 253 -29.55 5.60 -9.90
C LYS A 253 -31.07 5.46 -9.86
N ASP A 254 -31.68 5.61 -8.68
CA ASP A 254 -33.12 5.45 -8.47
C ASP A 254 -33.90 6.78 -8.56
N ASN A 255 -33.23 7.89 -8.91
CA ASN A 255 -33.80 9.21 -9.18
C ASN A 255 -33.61 9.62 -10.65
#